data_5042877a12e997eb9b32f23e1dcf2ba3
#
_entry.id   5042877a12e997eb9b32f23e1dcf2ba3
#
_cell.length_a   1.000
_cell.length_b   1.000
_cell.length_c   1.000
_cell.angle_alpha   90.00
_cell.angle_beta   90.00
_cell.angle_gamma   90.00
#
_symmetry.space_group_name_H-M   'P 1'
#
loop_
_entity.id
_entity.type
_entity.pdbx_description
1 polymer ?
#
loop_
_entity_poly.entity_id
_entity_poly.type
_entity_poly.pdbx_seq_one_letter_code
_entity_poly.pdbx_strand_id
1 'polypeptide(L)'
;TLSDWTNNLSLLLGQYKNTQRYKNAREIQVKVLEKYPNYKVLNIGHSQSAKITKLLNEEGLTSEIININPAALPTDKKNDNETTIRSSGDIVSMYDKKKKGDIMVKADTINPIEEHRTTIVNDIPPKTYIGLGIQHHSKFDWFN
;
A
#
# COMPACT_ATOMS: atom_id res chain seq x y z
N THR A 1 -20.98 -10.23 8.17
CA THR A 1 -19.99 -10.95 9.02
C THR A 1 -18.57 -10.76 8.51
N LEU A 2 -17.56 -11.08 9.31
CA LEU A 2 -16.14 -11.00 8.90
C LEU A 2 -15.87 -11.89 7.68
N SER A 3 -16.51 -13.04 7.57
CA SER A 3 -16.44 -13.95 6.44
C SER A 3 -16.98 -13.35 5.15
N ASP A 4 -18.09 -12.61 5.21
CA ASP A 4 -18.67 -11.96 4.02
C ASP A 4 -17.76 -10.85 3.52
N TRP A 5 -17.13 -10.12 4.43
CA TRP A 5 -16.19 -9.08 4.10
C TRP A 5 -14.92 -9.64 3.41
N THR A 6 -14.36 -10.73 3.95
CA THR A 6 -13.18 -11.39 3.35
C THR A 6 -13.49 -12.00 1.98
N ASN A 7 -14.68 -12.58 1.79
CA ASN A 7 -15.11 -13.10 0.50
C ASN A 7 -15.27 -11.99 -0.54
N ASN A 8 -15.93 -10.89 -0.18
CA ASN A 8 -16.08 -9.74 -1.06
C ASN A 8 -14.73 -9.11 -1.42
N LEU A 9 -13.82 -9.01 -0.46
CA LEU A 9 -12.47 -8.53 -0.69
C LEU A 9 -11.69 -9.46 -1.63
N SER A 10 -11.82 -10.78 -1.46
CA SER A 10 -11.16 -11.77 -2.31
C SER A 10 -11.60 -11.67 -3.77
N LEU A 11 -12.92 -11.54 -4.01
CA LEU A 11 -13.47 -11.35 -5.35
C LEU A 11 -12.94 -10.04 -5.98
N LEU A 12 -12.95 -8.96 -5.21
CA LEU A 12 -12.47 -7.66 -5.68
C LEU A 12 -10.98 -7.70 -6.04
N LEU A 13 -10.15 -8.26 -5.19
CA LEU A 13 -8.70 -8.31 -5.39
C LEU A 13 -8.28 -9.27 -6.50
N GLY A 14 -9.00 -10.38 -6.68
CA GLY A 14 -8.72 -11.35 -7.75
C GLY A 14 -8.93 -10.80 -9.16
N GLN A 15 -9.81 -9.82 -9.33
CA GLN A 15 -10.15 -9.22 -10.63
C GLN A 15 -9.55 -7.82 -10.83
N TYR A 16 -8.64 -7.39 -9.97
CA TYR A 16 -8.20 -5.99 -9.93
C TYR A 16 -7.58 -5.50 -11.24
N LYS A 17 -6.86 -6.35 -11.99
CA LYS A 17 -6.29 -5.99 -13.32
C LYS A 17 -7.36 -5.57 -14.34
N ASN A 18 -8.58 -6.04 -14.18
CA ASN A 18 -9.68 -5.72 -15.10
C ASN A 18 -10.42 -4.43 -14.72
N THR A 19 -10.14 -3.89 -13.54
CA THR A 19 -10.84 -2.68 -13.08
C THR A 19 -10.39 -1.43 -13.85
N GLN A 20 -11.30 -0.50 -14.05
CA GLN A 20 -10.97 0.80 -14.64
C GLN A 20 -9.95 1.56 -13.80
N ARG A 21 -10.01 1.39 -12.47
CA ARG A 21 -9.07 2.01 -11.54
C ARG A 21 -7.63 1.56 -11.80
N TYR A 22 -7.40 0.26 -12.01
CA TYR A 22 -6.07 -0.24 -12.35
C TYR A 22 -5.59 0.26 -13.72
N LYS A 23 -6.47 0.21 -14.73
CA LYS A 23 -6.14 0.66 -16.10
C LYS A 23 -5.73 2.13 -16.10
N ASN A 24 -6.47 2.99 -15.40
CA ASN A 24 -6.13 4.41 -15.28
C ASN A 24 -4.78 4.62 -14.56
N ALA A 25 -4.55 3.91 -13.45
CA ALA A 25 -3.29 4.00 -12.72
C ALA A 25 -2.10 3.56 -13.58
N ARG A 26 -2.26 2.48 -14.35
CA ARG A 26 -1.25 1.98 -15.28
C ARG A 26 -0.93 2.99 -16.39
N GLU A 27 -1.95 3.59 -16.97
CA GLU A 27 -1.78 4.63 -18.00
C GLU A 27 -1.00 5.83 -17.46
N ILE A 28 -1.35 6.31 -16.26
CA ILE A 28 -0.64 7.40 -15.60
C ILE A 28 0.81 7.02 -15.33
N GLN A 29 1.04 5.80 -14.84
CA GLN A 29 2.39 5.31 -14.55
C GLN A 29 3.28 5.26 -15.80
N VAL A 30 2.75 4.78 -16.92
CA VAL A 30 3.48 4.77 -18.20
C VAL A 30 3.85 6.19 -18.62
N LYS A 31 2.91 7.14 -18.56
CA LYS A 31 3.19 8.55 -18.88
C LYS A 31 4.27 9.17 -17.95
N VAL A 32 4.27 8.79 -16.66
CA VAL A 32 5.32 9.23 -15.71
C VAL A 32 6.69 8.71 -16.14
N LEU A 33 6.79 7.43 -16.49
CA LEU A 33 8.06 6.82 -16.93
C LEU A 33 8.56 7.41 -18.24
N GLU A 34 7.68 7.69 -19.20
CA GLU A 34 8.02 8.35 -20.44
C GLU A 34 8.54 9.78 -20.21
N LYS A 35 7.91 10.50 -19.29
CA LYS A 35 8.31 11.88 -18.97
C LYS A 35 9.61 11.95 -18.14
N TYR A 36 9.88 10.95 -17.32
CA TYR A 36 11.00 10.91 -16.39
C TYR A 36 11.83 9.61 -16.50
N PRO A 37 12.41 9.32 -17.68
CA PRO A 37 13.03 8.02 -17.97
C PRO A 37 14.26 7.70 -17.10
N ASN A 38 14.90 8.71 -16.54
CA ASN A 38 16.11 8.57 -15.73
C ASN A 38 15.84 8.54 -14.22
N TYR A 39 14.57 8.55 -13.81
CA TYR A 39 14.19 8.56 -12.40
C TYR A 39 13.73 7.18 -11.94
N LYS A 40 14.09 6.83 -10.72
CA LYS A 40 13.46 5.70 -10.03
C LYS A 40 12.09 6.13 -9.54
N VAL A 41 11.08 5.33 -9.83
CA VAL A 41 9.71 5.59 -9.40
C VAL A 41 9.40 4.77 -8.16
N LEU A 42 8.98 5.46 -7.10
CA LEU A 42 8.45 4.89 -5.87
C LEU A 42 6.94 5.06 -5.85
N ASN A 43 6.22 3.97 -5.73
CA ASN A 43 4.76 4.01 -5.56
C ASN A 43 4.37 3.74 -4.12
N ILE A 44 3.39 4.50 -3.63
CA ILE A 44 2.83 4.32 -2.28
C ILE A 44 1.36 3.96 -2.41
N GLY A 45 0.97 2.85 -1.79
CA GLY A 45 -0.41 2.38 -1.77
C GLY A 45 -0.97 2.24 -0.35
N HIS A 46 -2.23 2.61 -0.16
CA HIS A 46 -2.95 2.37 1.08
C HIS A 46 -4.15 1.47 0.83
N SER A 47 -4.36 0.49 1.72
CA SER A 47 -5.52 -0.41 1.65
C SER A 47 -5.58 -1.14 0.29
N GLN A 48 -6.68 -1.00 -0.43
CA GLN A 48 -6.87 -1.60 -1.76
C GLN A 48 -5.89 -1.07 -2.82
N SER A 49 -5.37 0.16 -2.67
CA SER A 49 -4.39 0.72 -3.60
C SER A 49 -3.06 -0.02 -3.54
N ALA A 50 -2.77 -0.74 -2.47
CA ALA A 50 -1.62 -1.63 -2.37
C ALA A 50 -1.64 -2.72 -3.46
N LYS A 51 -2.81 -3.17 -3.89
CA LYS A 51 -2.91 -4.13 -5.01
C LYS A 51 -2.48 -3.50 -6.33
N ILE A 52 -2.82 -2.23 -6.55
CA ILE A 52 -2.37 -1.48 -7.75
C ILE A 52 -0.85 -1.38 -7.76
N THR A 53 -0.24 -0.94 -6.65
CA THR A 53 1.22 -0.78 -6.58
C THR A 53 1.94 -2.11 -6.82
N LYS A 54 1.44 -3.21 -6.26
CA LYS A 54 1.98 -4.55 -6.50
C LYS A 54 1.90 -4.95 -7.97
N LEU A 55 0.74 -4.78 -8.60
CA LEU A 55 0.54 -5.14 -10.00
C LEU A 55 1.43 -4.31 -10.94
N LEU A 56 1.57 -3.00 -10.69
CA LEU A 56 2.47 -2.13 -11.44
C LEU A 56 3.94 -2.56 -11.27
N ASN A 57 4.31 -2.99 -10.08
CA ASN A 57 5.65 -3.49 -9.79
C ASN A 57 5.93 -4.83 -10.47
N GLU A 58 4.97 -5.75 -10.48
CA GLU A 58 5.05 -7.02 -11.21
C GLU A 58 5.21 -6.82 -12.73
N GLU A 59 4.68 -5.72 -13.27
CA GLU A 59 4.84 -5.32 -14.67
C GLU A 59 6.17 -4.57 -14.93
N GLY A 60 7.00 -4.34 -13.91
CA GLY A 60 8.25 -3.58 -14.04
C GLY A 60 8.07 -2.07 -14.19
N LEU A 61 6.87 -1.57 -13.91
CA LEU A 61 6.52 -0.15 -14.07
C LEU A 61 6.87 0.72 -12.84
N THR A 62 7.38 0.14 -11.77
CA THR A 62 7.87 0.88 -10.60
C THR A 62 9.09 0.19 -10.00
N SER A 63 10.01 0.98 -9.47
CA SER A 63 11.26 0.47 -8.90
C SER A 63 11.08 -0.06 -7.48
N GLU A 64 10.27 0.61 -6.68
CA GLU A 64 10.02 0.30 -5.28
C GLU A 64 8.56 0.59 -4.95
N ILE A 65 8.03 -0.14 -3.98
CA ILE A 65 6.67 0.09 -3.46
C ILE A 65 6.65 0.13 -1.95
N ILE A 66 5.85 1.06 -1.41
CA ILE A 66 5.53 1.13 0.00
C ILE A 66 4.02 0.95 0.14
N ASN A 67 3.62 -0.09 0.84
CA ASN A 67 2.22 -0.37 1.09
C ASN A 67 1.88 -0.13 2.56
N ILE A 68 0.87 0.67 2.80
CA ILE A 68 0.40 1.04 4.14
C ILE A 68 -0.94 0.34 4.38
N ASN A 69 -1.01 -0.45 5.43
CA ASN A 69 -2.19 -1.25 5.78
C ASN A 69 -2.80 -1.93 4.54
N PRO A 70 -2.01 -2.72 3.78
CA PRO A 70 -2.48 -3.28 2.52
C PRO A 70 -3.65 -4.23 2.72
N ALA A 71 -4.65 -4.14 1.87
CA ALA A 71 -5.66 -5.19 1.75
C ALA A 71 -4.99 -6.40 1.08
N ALA A 72 -4.75 -7.46 1.86
CA ALA A 72 -4.04 -8.64 1.42
C ALA A 72 -4.89 -9.91 1.57
N LEU A 73 -4.68 -10.85 0.66
CA LEU A 73 -5.21 -12.20 0.76
C LEU A 73 -4.16 -13.16 1.33
N PRO A 74 -4.56 -14.27 1.95
CA PRO A 74 -3.63 -15.28 2.43
C PRO A 74 -2.71 -15.86 1.32
N THR A 75 -3.18 -15.79 0.07
CA THR A 75 -2.47 -16.27 -1.12
C THR A 75 -1.53 -15.24 -1.74
N ASP A 76 -1.64 -13.97 -1.33
CA ASP A 76 -0.81 -12.91 -1.90
C ASP A 76 0.67 -13.13 -1.59
N LYS A 77 1.50 -12.87 -2.60
CA LYS A 77 2.96 -12.90 -2.45
C LYS A 77 3.47 -11.49 -2.17
N LYS A 78 4.56 -11.41 -1.45
CA LYS A 78 5.30 -10.18 -1.21
C LYS A 78 6.29 -9.97 -2.36
N ASN A 79 6.36 -8.76 -2.91
CA ASN A 79 7.36 -8.42 -3.92
C ASN A 79 8.71 -8.13 -3.25
N ASP A 80 9.82 -8.39 -3.95
CA ASP A 80 11.16 -8.24 -3.37
C ASP A 80 11.49 -6.81 -2.96
N ASN A 81 11.01 -5.84 -3.74
CA ASN A 81 11.17 -4.41 -3.53
C ASN A 81 9.95 -3.73 -2.87
N GLU A 82 9.16 -4.51 -2.14
CA GLU A 82 8.02 -4.05 -1.35
C GLU A 82 8.43 -3.85 0.10
N THR A 83 8.08 -2.70 0.67
CA THR A 83 8.07 -2.44 2.11
C THR A 83 6.64 -2.22 2.56
N THR A 84 6.25 -2.88 3.65
CA THR A 84 4.92 -2.68 4.23
C THR A 84 5.03 -1.96 5.58
N ILE A 85 4.17 -0.97 5.75
CA ILE A 85 3.92 -0.32 7.04
C ILE A 85 2.51 -0.69 7.45
N ARG A 86 2.34 -1.29 8.62
CA ARG A 86 1.01 -1.68 9.09
C ARG A 86 0.84 -1.49 10.59
N SER A 87 -0.39 -1.25 11.02
CA SER A 87 -0.74 -1.26 12.42
C SER A 87 -1.00 -2.67 12.93
N SER A 88 -0.62 -2.92 14.16
CA SER A 88 -0.90 -4.21 14.85
C SER A 88 -2.40 -4.45 15.07
N GLY A 89 -3.22 -3.40 15.05
CA GLY A 89 -4.68 -3.46 15.23
C GLY A 89 -5.48 -3.49 13.93
N ASP A 90 -4.81 -3.39 12.77
CA ASP A 90 -5.50 -3.35 11.48
C ASP A 90 -5.92 -4.76 11.01
N ILE A 91 -7.23 -4.98 10.97
CA ILE A 91 -7.82 -6.25 10.53
C ILE A 91 -7.70 -6.45 9.02
N VAL A 92 -7.61 -5.38 8.23
CA VAL A 92 -7.57 -5.44 6.76
C VAL A 92 -6.24 -5.99 6.27
N SER A 93 -5.16 -5.63 6.96
CA SER A 93 -3.81 -6.08 6.61
C SER A 93 -3.35 -7.34 7.37
N MET A 94 -4.25 -7.99 8.11
CA MET A 94 -3.88 -9.15 8.95
C MET A 94 -3.28 -10.32 8.17
N TYR A 95 -3.64 -10.48 6.90
CA TYR A 95 -3.12 -11.52 6.02
C TYR A 95 -1.85 -11.12 5.27
N ASP A 96 -1.40 -9.86 5.39
CA ASP A 96 -0.15 -9.44 4.75
C ASP A 96 1.04 -10.17 5.38
N LYS A 97 1.82 -10.84 4.54
CA LYS A 97 2.98 -11.63 4.99
C LYS A 97 4.11 -10.70 5.42
N LYS A 98 4.67 -10.98 6.59
CA LYS A 98 5.82 -10.23 7.10
C LYS A 98 7.07 -10.51 6.26
N LYS A 99 7.85 -9.46 6.02
CA LYS A 99 9.15 -9.51 5.38
C LYS A 99 10.16 -8.71 6.22
N LYS A 100 11.43 -9.06 6.12
CA LYS A 100 12.50 -8.24 6.74
C LYS A 100 12.48 -6.83 6.15
N GLY A 101 12.40 -5.84 7.00
CA GLY A 101 12.27 -4.42 6.62
C GLY A 101 10.85 -3.87 6.71
N ASP A 102 9.83 -4.72 6.89
CA ASP A 102 8.48 -4.24 7.17
C ASP A 102 8.40 -3.57 8.53
N ILE A 103 7.57 -2.54 8.61
CA ILE A 103 7.38 -1.73 9.80
C ILE A 103 6.03 -2.06 10.43
N MET A 104 6.05 -2.43 11.71
CA MET A 104 4.85 -2.59 12.51
C MET A 104 4.71 -1.41 13.45
N VAL A 105 3.63 -0.65 13.33
CA VAL A 105 3.25 0.38 14.30
C VAL A 105 2.26 -0.17 15.31
N LYS A 106 2.33 0.32 16.53
CA LYS A 106 1.40 -0.09 17.59
C LYS A 106 0.04 0.55 17.33
N ALA A 107 -1.04 -0.21 17.52
CA ALA A 107 -2.39 0.32 17.41
C ALA A 107 -2.66 1.40 18.47
N ASP A 108 -3.26 2.51 18.02
CA ASP A 108 -3.67 3.63 18.89
C ASP A 108 -5.14 3.51 19.33
N THR A 109 -5.92 2.76 18.59
CA THR A 109 -7.35 2.58 18.87
C THR A 109 -7.71 1.09 18.95
N ILE A 110 -8.74 0.79 19.72
CA ILE A 110 -9.34 -0.56 19.78
C ILE A 110 -10.30 -0.83 18.64
N ASN A 111 -10.63 0.18 17.83
CA ASN A 111 -11.48 0.04 16.66
C ASN A 111 -10.63 -0.29 15.41
N PRO A 112 -10.66 -1.54 14.90
CA PRO A 112 -9.80 -1.96 13.81
C PRO A 112 -10.07 -1.23 12.48
N ILE A 113 -11.26 -0.71 12.27
CA ILE A 113 -11.62 0.05 11.06
C ILE A 113 -11.03 1.45 11.13
N GLU A 114 -11.11 2.08 12.29
CA GLU A 114 -10.50 3.38 12.52
C GLU A 114 -8.98 3.29 12.45
N GLU A 115 -8.39 2.29 13.07
CA GLU A 115 -6.96 1.98 12.99
C GLU A 115 -6.50 1.85 11.54
N HIS A 116 -7.24 1.11 10.71
CA HIS A 116 -6.94 0.97 9.30
C HIS A 116 -6.88 2.31 8.54
N ARG A 117 -7.74 3.25 8.91
CA ARG A 117 -7.85 4.56 8.26
C ARG A 117 -6.84 5.58 8.75
N THR A 118 -6.47 5.53 10.02
CA THR A 118 -5.72 6.60 10.72
C THR A 118 -4.23 6.33 10.89
N THR A 119 -3.78 5.10 10.69
CA THR A 119 -2.36 4.71 10.83
C THR A 119 -1.40 5.64 10.10
N ILE A 120 -1.74 6.08 8.89
CA ILE A 120 -0.88 6.98 8.10
C ILE A 120 -0.69 8.33 8.79
N VAL A 121 -1.76 8.83 9.43
CA VAL A 121 -1.78 10.20 9.97
C VAL A 121 -1.15 10.26 11.35
N ASN A 122 -1.44 9.26 12.19
CA ASN A 122 -1.16 9.33 13.62
C ASN A 122 0.08 8.54 14.02
N ASP A 123 0.32 7.38 13.39
CA ASP A 123 1.17 6.35 13.96
C ASP A 123 2.52 6.19 13.26
N ILE A 124 2.67 6.72 12.03
CA ILE A 124 3.93 6.61 11.32
C ILE A 124 4.86 7.74 11.76
N PRO A 125 5.95 7.44 12.49
CA PRO A 125 6.86 8.48 12.95
C PRO A 125 7.51 9.23 11.78
N PRO A 126 7.72 10.56 11.87
CA PRO A 126 8.36 11.35 10.81
C PRO A 126 9.73 10.80 10.35
N LYS A 127 10.51 10.26 11.28
CA LYS A 127 11.81 9.62 10.97
C LYS A 127 11.70 8.41 10.04
N THR A 128 10.54 7.73 10.05
CA THR A 128 10.29 6.59 9.18
C THR A 128 10.22 7.00 7.72
N TYR A 129 9.62 8.15 7.43
CA TYR A 129 9.55 8.70 6.07
C TYR A 129 10.95 9.02 5.52
N ILE A 130 11.84 9.59 6.35
CA ILE A 130 13.22 9.87 5.98
C ILE A 130 13.98 8.57 5.70
N GLY A 131 13.82 7.56 6.54
CA GLY A 131 14.44 6.24 6.38
C GLY A 131 13.98 5.49 5.13
N LEU A 132 12.79 5.79 4.63
CA LEU A 132 12.22 5.25 3.40
C LEU A 132 12.54 6.10 2.16
N GLY A 133 13.30 7.18 2.30
CA GLY A 133 13.61 8.10 1.19
C GLY A 133 12.44 8.98 0.76
N ILE A 134 11.38 9.02 1.54
CA ILE A 134 10.24 9.92 1.32
C ILE A 134 10.61 11.28 1.86
N GLN A 135 10.69 12.29 1.00
CA GLN A 135 10.89 13.66 1.46
C GLN A 135 9.70 14.08 2.33
N HIS A 136 10.01 14.69 3.46
CA HIS A 136 9.02 15.16 4.42
C HIS A 136 8.22 16.29 3.81
N HIS A 137 7.04 15.97 3.34
CA HIS A 137 5.97 16.95 3.19
C HIS A 137 5.18 16.99 4.51
N SER A 138 4.64 18.15 4.86
CA SER A 138 3.83 18.27 6.06
C SER A 138 2.64 17.32 6.00
N LYS A 139 2.11 16.92 7.14
CA LYS A 139 0.96 16.00 7.22
C LYS A 139 -0.25 16.44 6.37
N PHE A 140 -0.32 17.70 6.00
CA PHE A 140 -1.40 18.27 5.20
C PHE A 140 -1.17 18.18 3.69
N ASP A 141 0.07 17.98 3.24
CA ASP A 141 0.40 17.94 1.81
C ASP A 141 0.03 16.62 1.15
N TRP A 142 -0.23 15.57 1.94
CA TRP A 142 -0.66 14.26 1.45
C TRP A 142 -2.13 14.18 1.05
N PHE A 143 -2.96 15.13 1.50
CA PHE A 143 -4.40 15.13 1.32
C PHE A 143 -4.93 16.32 0.49
N ASN A 144 -4.05 17.21 0.10
CA ASN A 144 -4.31 18.29 -0.84
C ASN A 144 -3.79 17.92 -2.23
#